data_0d0a9fd3ff92050a2ca4463654ad46db
#
_entry.id   0d0a9fd3ff92050a2ca4463654ad46db
#
_cell.length_a   1.000
_cell.length_b   1.000
_cell.length_c   1.000
_cell.angle_alpha   90.00
_cell.angle_beta   90.00
_cell.angle_gamma   90.00
#
_symmetry.space_group_name_H-M   'P 1'
#
loop_
_entity.id
_entity.type
_entity.pdbx_description
1 polymer ?
#
loop_
_entity_poly.entity_id
_entity_poly.type
_entity_poly.pdbx_seq_one_letter_code
_entity_poly.pdbx_strand_id
1 'polypeptide(L)'
;MARVHNISGEITQELIAIGDNEKLSSISLCNTNATLKCTVDLFIEQPTTAAGVGGTFYILKNTLLPAGVSLVHDFRFDNSKFGLFIKLTKSASETPTVDVIIS
;
A
#
# COMPACT_ATOMS: atom_id res chain seq x y z
N MET A 1 9.66 7.78 12.67
CA MET A 1 10.44 6.57 12.36
C MET A 1 9.96 5.99 11.04
N ALA A 2 10.85 5.67 10.13
CA ALA A 2 10.49 5.10 8.85
C ALA A 2 10.17 3.60 8.99
N ARG A 3 9.20 3.14 8.24
CA ARG A 3 8.89 1.72 8.09
C ARG A 3 9.21 1.29 6.67
N VAL A 4 9.79 0.12 6.53
CA VAL A 4 10.18 -0.42 5.23
C VAL A 4 9.60 -1.81 5.04
N HIS A 5 9.14 -2.08 3.82
CA HIS A 5 8.61 -3.38 3.44
C HIS A 5 9.12 -3.75 2.05
N ASN A 6 9.39 -5.01 1.85
CA ASN A 6 9.64 -5.58 0.53
C ASN A 6 8.48 -6.51 0.22
N ILE A 7 7.69 -6.18 -0.78
CA ILE A 7 6.48 -6.92 -1.12
C ILE A 7 6.71 -7.68 -2.40
N SER A 8 6.49 -8.98 -2.37
CA SER A 8 6.67 -9.86 -3.50
C SER A 8 5.41 -10.71 -3.67
N GLY A 9 4.86 -10.71 -4.87
CA GLY A 9 3.67 -11.47 -5.21
C GLY A 9 2.39 -10.64 -5.24
N GLU A 10 1.34 -11.24 -5.77
CA GLU A 10 0.01 -10.65 -5.83
C GLU A 10 -0.72 -10.88 -4.51
N ILE A 11 -0.24 -10.25 -3.46
CA ILE A 11 -0.82 -10.39 -2.12
C ILE A 11 -1.35 -9.07 -1.63
N THR A 12 -2.27 -9.13 -0.68
CA THR A 12 -2.69 -7.97 0.10
C THR A 12 -1.88 -7.98 1.38
N GLN A 13 -1.14 -6.91 1.62
CA GLN A 13 -0.29 -6.81 2.79
C GLN A 13 -0.67 -5.61 3.64
N GLU A 14 -0.77 -5.84 4.95
CA GLU A 14 -0.95 -4.76 5.91
C GLU A 14 0.37 -4.01 6.09
N LEU A 15 0.33 -2.69 5.90
CA LEU A 15 1.50 -1.84 6.08
C LEU A 15 1.50 -1.15 7.44
N ILE A 16 0.34 -0.72 7.90
CA ILE A 16 0.17 -0.08 9.20
C ILE A 16 -1.06 -0.68 9.84
N ALA A 17 -0.88 -1.24 11.04
CA ALA A 17 -1.99 -1.83 11.78
C ALA A 17 -2.90 -0.74 12.34
N ILE A 18 -4.19 -1.05 12.41
CA ILE A 18 -5.14 -0.16 13.06
C ILE A 18 -4.74 0.07 14.52
N GLY A 19 -4.83 1.31 14.98
CA GLY A 19 -4.47 1.66 16.35
C GLY A 19 -2.98 1.91 16.58
N ASP A 20 -2.16 1.90 15.54
CA ASP A 20 -0.71 2.04 15.65
C ASP A 20 -0.30 3.46 16.11
N ASN A 21 -1.10 4.47 15.78
CA ASN A 21 -0.90 5.87 16.22
C ASN A 21 0.42 6.51 15.80
N GLU A 22 1.07 5.99 14.76
CA GLU A 22 2.26 6.64 14.23
C GLU A 22 1.90 7.83 13.34
N LYS A 23 2.68 8.89 13.45
CA LYS A 23 2.54 10.06 12.59
C LYS A 23 3.31 9.83 11.31
N LEU A 24 2.60 9.38 10.29
CA LEU A 24 3.16 9.12 8.98
C LEU A 24 2.51 10.05 7.98
N SER A 25 3.27 10.62 7.07
CA SER A 25 2.77 11.60 6.12
C SER A 25 3.12 11.28 4.67
N SER A 26 3.98 10.31 4.42
CA SER A 26 4.47 10.03 3.07
C SER A 26 4.75 8.55 2.88
N ILE A 27 4.47 8.06 1.68
CA ILE A 27 4.80 6.70 1.26
C ILE A 27 5.56 6.75 -0.06
N SER A 28 6.61 5.95 -0.17
CA SER A 28 7.36 5.74 -1.40
C SER A 28 7.22 4.29 -1.84
N LEU A 29 6.83 4.09 -3.09
CA LEU A 29 6.67 2.78 -3.71
C LEU A 29 7.65 2.68 -4.87
N CYS A 30 8.54 1.70 -4.86
CA CYS A 30 9.48 1.48 -5.95
C CYS A 30 9.29 0.09 -6.53
N ASN A 31 8.95 0.04 -7.81
CA ASN A 31 8.91 -1.23 -8.54
C ASN A 31 10.34 -1.66 -8.84
N THR A 32 10.82 -2.70 -8.16
CA THR A 32 12.18 -3.18 -8.28
C THR A 32 12.38 -4.17 -9.43
N ASN A 33 11.32 -4.52 -10.16
CA ASN A 33 11.45 -5.35 -11.33
C ASN A 33 12.19 -4.59 -12.42
N ALA A 34 13.10 -5.27 -13.13
CA ALA A 34 13.93 -4.62 -14.14
C ALA A 34 13.18 -4.34 -15.46
N THR A 35 12.12 -5.08 -15.74
CA THR A 35 11.47 -5.05 -17.07
C THR A 35 9.94 -4.94 -17.02
N LEU A 36 9.29 -5.37 -15.96
CA LEU A 36 7.84 -5.48 -15.93
C LEU A 36 7.20 -4.46 -14.99
N LYS A 37 6.16 -3.83 -15.48
CA LYS A 37 5.30 -2.96 -14.69
C LYS A 37 4.38 -3.79 -13.80
N CYS A 38 3.83 -3.17 -12.77
CA CYS A 38 2.76 -3.74 -11.97
C CYS A 38 1.70 -2.68 -11.69
N THR A 39 0.55 -3.12 -11.20
CA THR A 39 -0.52 -2.24 -10.78
C THR A 39 -0.61 -2.26 -9.27
N VAL A 40 -0.79 -1.10 -8.65
CA VAL A 40 -0.82 -0.95 -7.20
C VAL A 40 -2.18 -0.42 -6.77
N ASP A 41 -2.77 -1.07 -5.77
CA ASP A 41 -3.88 -0.54 -5.00
C ASP A 41 -3.35 -0.24 -3.61
N LEU A 42 -3.51 1.00 -3.17
CA LEU A 42 -3.16 1.43 -1.81
C LEU A 42 -4.45 1.91 -1.17
N PHE A 43 -4.81 1.33 -0.03
CA PHE A 43 -6.10 1.62 0.57
C PHE A 43 -6.04 1.57 2.09
N ILE A 44 -6.99 2.26 2.70
CA ILE A 44 -7.23 2.16 4.14
C ILE A 44 -8.52 1.38 4.36
N GLU A 45 -8.56 0.62 5.44
CA GLU A 45 -9.70 -0.23 5.74
C GLU A 45 -10.06 -0.14 7.21
N GLN A 46 -11.35 0.04 7.48
CA GLN A 46 -11.91 0.02 8.81
C GLN A 46 -12.71 -1.26 8.98
N PRO A 47 -12.44 -2.06 10.03
CA PRO A 47 -13.24 -3.24 10.29
C PRO A 47 -14.69 -2.88 10.55
N THR A 48 -15.61 -3.81 10.25
CA THR A 48 -17.01 -3.65 10.59
C THR A 48 -17.16 -3.51 12.10
N THR A 49 -17.78 -2.42 12.54
CA THR A 49 -18.07 -2.16 13.95
C THR A 49 -19.34 -2.88 14.39
N ALA A 50 -19.66 -2.80 15.68
CA ALA A 50 -20.92 -3.32 16.20
C ALA A 50 -22.14 -2.64 15.55
N ALA A 51 -21.98 -1.44 15.02
CA ALA A 51 -23.03 -0.74 14.28
C ALA A 51 -23.12 -1.18 12.81
N GLY A 52 -22.27 -2.11 12.38
CA GLY A 52 -22.26 -2.59 11.00
C GLY A 52 -21.58 -1.68 10.01
N VAL A 53 -20.85 -0.68 10.49
CA VAL A 53 -20.18 0.28 9.62
C VAL A 53 -18.70 -0.07 9.52
N GLY A 54 -18.28 -0.46 8.35
CA GLY A 54 -16.90 -0.68 7.98
C GLY A 54 -16.71 -0.23 6.55
N GLY A 55 -15.50 -0.27 6.05
CA GLY A 55 -15.31 0.09 4.64
C GLY A 55 -13.87 0.13 4.23
N THR A 56 -13.69 0.07 2.93
CA THR A 56 -12.41 0.19 2.26
C THR A 56 -12.41 1.49 1.47
N PHE A 57 -11.38 2.29 1.65
CA PHE A 57 -11.24 3.58 0.96
C PHE A 57 -9.89 3.60 0.26
N TYR A 58 -9.88 3.80 -1.06
CA TYR A 58 -8.66 3.75 -1.85
C TYR A 58 -7.95 5.09 -1.85
N ILE A 59 -6.65 5.03 -1.60
CA ILE A 59 -5.74 6.17 -1.81
C ILE A 59 -5.24 6.11 -3.25
N LEU A 60 -4.82 4.92 -3.71
CA LEU A 60 -4.46 4.65 -5.09
C LEU A 60 -5.25 3.44 -5.55
N LYS A 61 -5.87 3.52 -6.72
CA LYS A 61 -6.64 2.42 -7.30
C LYS A 61 -6.13 2.14 -8.70
N ASN A 62 -5.73 0.89 -8.95
CA ASN A 62 -5.24 0.46 -10.25
C ASN A 62 -4.13 1.39 -10.81
N THR A 63 -3.27 1.87 -9.93
CA THR A 63 -2.21 2.79 -10.31
C THR A 63 -1.06 2.02 -10.95
N LEU A 64 -0.71 2.39 -12.19
CA LEU A 64 0.38 1.76 -12.90
C LEU A 64 1.71 2.21 -12.31
N LEU A 65 2.56 1.24 -11.96
CA LEU A 65 3.91 1.49 -11.48
C LEU A 65 4.90 0.83 -12.46
N PRO A 66 5.50 1.62 -13.36
CA PRO A 66 6.45 1.07 -14.33
C PRO A 66 7.68 0.47 -13.68
N ALA A 67 8.37 -0.41 -14.41
CA ALA A 67 9.60 -1.03 -13.94
C ALA A 67 10.65 0.01 -13.57
N GLY A 68 11.26 -0.14 -12.40
CA GLY A 68 12.33 0.73 -11.94
C GLY A 68 11.89 2.12 -11.50
N VAL A 69 10.59 2.40 -11.47
CA VAL A 69 10.06 3.74 -11.14
C VAL A 69 9.60 3.77 -9.69
N SER A 70 9.86 4.91 -9.04
CA SER A 70 9.37 5.18 -7.69
C SER A 70 8.21 6.17 -7.76
N LEU A 71 7.17 5.88 -6.99
CA LEU A 71 6.03 6.77 -6.76
C LEU A 71 6.06 7.23 -5.32
N VAL A 72 6.07 8.54 -5.12
CA VAL A 72 6.00 9.14 -3.78
C VAL A 72 4.65 9.83 -3.64
N HIS A 73 3.95 9.53 -2.57
CA HIS A 73 2.61 10.08 -2.34
C HIS A 73 2.49 10.53 -0.89
N ASP A 74 2.11 11.78 -0.70
CA ASP A 74 1.81 12.31 0.61
C ASP A 74 0.38 11.96 0.98
N PHE A 75 0.18 11.50 2.22
CA PHE A 75 -1.14 11.10 2.65
C PHE A 75 -1.28 11.26 4.16
N ARG A 76 -2.51 11.39 4.59
CA ARG A 76 -2.86 11.37 6.01
C ARG A 76 -4.15 10.60 6.18
N PHE A 77 -4.23 9.84 7.27
CA PHE A 77 -5.45 9.15 7.63
C PHE A 77 -5.44 8.92 9.15
N ASP A 78 -6.60 8.63 9.70
CA ASP A 78 -6.74 8.35 11.12
C ASP A 78 -6.38 6.87 11.37
N ASN A 79 -5.14 6.61 11.73
CA ASN A 79 -4.68 5.25 11.97
C ASN A 79 -5.14 4.67 13.31
N SER A 80 -5.88 5.42 14.10
CA SER A 80 -6.59 4.84 15.25
C SER A 80 -7.84 4.08 14.83
N LYS A 81 -8.37 4.38 13.63
CA LYS A 81 -9.60 3.77 13.11
C LYS A 81 -9.38 2.92 11.87
N PHE A 82 -8.32 3.20 11.12
CA PHE A 82 -8.05 2.52 9.85
C PHE A 82 -6.67 1.88 9.86
N GLY A 83 -6.56 0.73 9.20
CA GLY A 83 -5.28 0.16 8.83
C GLY A 83 -4.93 0.54 7.39
N LEU A 84 -3.65 0.55 7.04
CA LEU A 84 -3.17 0.81 5.69
C LEU A 84 -2.74 -0.50 5.04
N PHE A 85 -3.21 -0.74 3.84
CA PHE A 85 -2.95 -1.97 3.09
C PHE A 85 -2.50 -1.66 1.68
N ILE A 86 -1.74 -2.58 1.11
CA ILE A 86 -1.33 -2.53 -0.29
C ILE A 86 -1.63 -3.87 -0.97
N LYS A 87 -2.02 -3.81 -2.24
CA LYS A 87 -2.19 -4.98 -3.08
C LYS A 87 -1.50 -4.75 -4.42
N LEU A 88 -0.72 -5.73 -4.84
CA LEU A 88 -0.03 -5.69 -6.13
C LEU A 88 -0.75 -6.61 -7.13
N THR A 89 -0.80 -6.17 -8.39
CA THR A 89 -1.32 -6.98 -9.48
C THR A 89 -0.26 -7.02 -10.59
N LYS A 90 0.12 -8.20 -10.99
CA LYS A 90 1.12 -8.39 -12.05
C LYS A 90 0.56 -8.05 -13.43
N SER A 91 1.42 -7.64 -14.35
CA SER A 91 1.05 -7.38 -15.74
C SER A 91 1.35 -8.56 -16.66
N ALA A 92 2.12 -9.53 -16.19
CA ALA A 92 2.56 -10.69 -16.95
C ALA A 92 2.73 -11.88 -16.00
N SER A 93 3.42 -12.94 -16.44
CA SER A 93 3.60 -14.15 -15.63
C SER A 93 4.61 -14.00 -14.49
N GLU A 94 5.41 -12.94 -14.47
CA GLU A 94 6.40 -12.73 -13.42
C GLU A 94 5.78 -12.12 -12.16
N THR A 95 6.37 -12.46 -11.02
CA THR A 95 5.97 -11.96 -9.72
C THR A 95 6.32 -10.47 -9.60
N PRO A 96 5.36 -9.61 -9.24
CA PRO A 96 5.66 -8.22 -8.98
C PRO A 96 6.43 -8.06 -7.67
N THR A 97 7.37 -7.12 -7.64
CA THR A 97 8.15 -6.80 -6.45
C THR A 97 8.21 -5.29 -6.26
N VAL A 98 7.83 -4.84 -5.07
CA VAL A 98 7.77 -3.42 -4.74
C VAL A 98 8.40 -3.19 -3.38
N ASP A 99 9.34 -2.25 -3.31
CA ASP A 99 9.87 -1.74 -2.05
C ASP A 99 9.00 -0.58 -1.57
N VAL A 100 8.59 -0.65 -0.32
CA VAL A 100 7.74 0.36 0.32
C VAL A 100 8.49 1.00 1.46
N ILE A 101 8.53 2.34 1.44
CA ILE A 101 9.10 3.13 2.53
C ILE A 101 8.04 4.11 3.00
N ILE A 102 7.71 4.05 4.29
CA ILE A 102 6.71 4.92 4.89
C ILE A 102 7.39 5.79 5.95
N SER A 103 7.20 7.06 5.84
CA SER A 103 7.83 8.00 6.79
C SER A 103 6.91 9.12 7.21
#